data_a76a74cc8f278ba2beb718a8b832685d
#
_entry.id   a76a74cc8f278ba2beb718a8b832685d
#
_cell.length_a   1.000
_cell.length_b   1.000
_cell.length_c   1.000
_cell.angle_alpha   90.00
_cell.angle_beta   90.00
_cell.angle_gamma   90.00
#
_symmetry.space_group_name_H-M   'P 1'
#
loop_
_entity.id
_entity.type
_entity.pdbx_description
1 polymer ?
#
loop_
_entity_poly.entity_id
_entity_poly.type
_entity_poly.pdbx_seq_one_letter_code
_entity_poly.pdbx_strand_id
1 'polypeptide(L)'
;HYYMGGVLAEKIRLEGHKVLLVTPAPDISNWTHHTMEQRRIQSRLLELEVELATQQNLISVNSKEVELACVFTDRRTSHECDTLVLVTERLPNDEIYNAMLERQEELAEVGIKTHRCIGDCFAPGIIAAAVHSGHLAAREFEDEITDDVPFRRERVVV
;
A
#
# COMPACT_ATOMS: atom_id res chain seq x y z
N HIS A 1 4.65 -0.07 3.86
CA HIS A 1 3.77 0.82 3.16
C HIS A 1 3.85 2.23 3.74
N TYR A 2 4.01 3.26 2.99
CA TYR A 2 4.12 4.69 3.29
C TYR A 2 4.56 4.98 4.73
N TYR A 3 3.61 5.17 5.66
CA TYR A 3 3.86 5.49 7.06
C TYR A 3 3.74 4.31 8.01
N MET A 4 2.92 3.32 7.67
CA MET A 4 2.43 2.33 8.63
C MET A 4 3.56 1.52 9.28
N GLY A 5 4.56 1.09 8.51
CA GLY A 5 5.70 0.34 9.05
C GLY A 5 6.47 1.15 10.10
N GLY A 6 6.78 2.42 9.81
CA GLY A 6 7.45 3.32 10.74
C GLY A 6 6.64 3.62 11.98
N VAL A 7 5.33 3.90 11.83
CA VAL A 7 4.42 4.20 12.95
C VAL A 7 4.28 3.00 13.89
N LEU A 8 4.13 1.79 13.35
CA LEU A 8 4.05 0.57 14.16
C LEU A 8 5.36 0.28 14.87
N ALA A 9 6.51 0.45 14.19
CA ALA A 9 7.82 0.26 14.80
C ALA A 9 8.04 1.25 15.96
N GLU A 10 7.70 2.53 15.77
CA GLU A 10 7.74 3.53 16.83
C GLU A 10 6.86 3.14 18.02
N LYS A 11 5.60 2.78 17.76
CA LYS A 11 4.65 2.39 18.80
C LYS A 11 5.17 1.20 19.61
N ILE A 12 5.57 0.11 18.97
CA ILE A 12 6.05 -1.11 19.62
C ILE A 12 7.33 -0.83 20.42
N ARG A 13 8.21 0.02 19.89
CA ARG A 13 9.42 0.42 20.59
C ARG A 13 9.15 1.24 21.85
N LEU A 14 8.16 2.17 21.79
CA LEU A 14 7.72 2.95 22.95
C LEU A 14 7.03 2.10 24.03
N GLU A 15 6.47 0.96 23.66
CA GLU A 15 5.94 -0.04 24.59
C GLU A 15 7.03 -0.91 25.25
N GLY A 16 8.31 -0.67 24.92
CA GLY A 16 9.47 -1.29 25.55
C GLY A 16 10.01 -2.53 24.82
N HIS A 17 9.47 -2.88 23.67
CA HIS A 17 9.95 -4.03 22.89
C HIS A 17 11.17 -3.68 22.03
N LYS A 18 12.03 -4.66 21.76
CA LYS A 18 13.07 -4.55 20.73
C LYS A 18 12.41 -4.70 19.37
N VAL A 19 12.80 -3.86 18.42
CA VAL A 19 12.20 -3.83 17.08
C VAL A 19 13.28 -3.87 16.02
N LEU A 20 13.19 -4.82 15.09
CA LEU A 20 13.90 -4.82 13.81
C LEU A 20 12.91 -4.48 12.70
N LEU A 21 13.08 -3.33 12.06
CA LEU A 21 12.26 -2.91 10.92
C LEU A 21 12.94 -3.26 9.60
N VAL A 22 12.31 -4.15 8.85
CA VAL A 22 12.84 -4.69 7.59
C VAL A 22 12.10 -4.07 6.41
N THR A 23 12.84 -3.71 5.36
CA THR A 23 12.27 -3.22 4.10
C THR A 23 13.14 -3.58 2.91
N PRO A 24 12.58 -3.95 1.75
CA PRO A 24 13.33 -4.10 0.51
C PRO A 24 13.79 -2.76 -0.08
N ALA A 25 13.19 -1.64 0.35
CA ALA A 25 13.58 -0.31 -0.10
C ALA A 25 14.94 0.13 0.44
N PRO A 26 15.61 1.12 -0.18
CA PRO A 26 16.87 1.65 0.30
C PRO A 26 16.75 2.39 1.64
N ASP A 27 15.58 2.98 1.91
CA ASP A 27 15.28 3.75 3.11
C ASP A 27 13.97 3.30 3.76
N ILE A 28 13.85 3.53 5.05
CA ILE A 28 12.59 3.32 5.77
C ILE A 28 11.55 4.35 5.30
N SER A 29 10.31 3.88 5.12
CA SER A 29 9.20 4.72 4.62
C SER A 29 9.58 5.46 3.32
N ASN A 30 10.26 4.81 2.41
CA ASN A 30 10.87 5.38 1.21
C ASN A 30 9.91 6.30 0.41
N TRP A 31 8.64 5.92 0.30
CA TRP A 31 7.65 6.75 -0.40
C TRP A 31 7.52 8.15 0.21
N THR A 32 7.82 8.33 1.50
CA THR A 32 7.71 9.63 2.19
C THR A 32 8.77 10.66 1.79
N HIS A 33 9.69 10.31 0.89
CA HIS A 33 10.51 11.29 0.17
C HIS A 33 9.63 12.27 -0.63
N HIS A 34 8.51 11.80 -1.18
CA HIS A 34 7.56 12.64 -1.91
C HIS A 34 6.84 13.66 -1.04
N THR A 35 6.72 13.37 0.26
CA THR A 35 6.13 14.30 1.25
C THR A 35 7.16 15.05 2.08
N MET A 36 8.46 14.87 1.79
CA MET A 36 9.60 15.45 2.51
C MET A 36 9.66 15.07 4.00
N GLU A 37 9.08 13.96 4.40
CA GLU A 37 9.03 13.49 5.80
C GLU A 37 10.01 12.37 6.11
N GLN A 38 10.56 11.71 5.08
CA GLN A 38 11.40 10.52 5.23
C GLN A 38 12.53 10.72 6.24
N ARG A 39 13.28 11.79 6.12
CA ARG A 39 14.40 12.09 7.03
C ARG A 39 13.94 12.19 8.49
N ARG A 40 12.83 12.84 8.75
CA ARG A 40 12.28 13.01 10.10
C ARG A 40 11.84 11.67 10.68
N ILE A 41 11.16 10.85 9.88
CA ILE A 41 10.70 9.52 10.28
C ILE A 41 11.90 8.64 10.62
N GLN A 42 12.90 8.58 9.76
CA GLN A 42 14.08 7.74 9.98
C GLN A 42 14.90 8.23 11.20
N SER A 43 15.10 9.54 11.37
CA SER A 43 15.76 10.09 12.56
C SER A 43 15.04 9.68 13.85
N ARG A 44 13.73 9.78 13.86
CA ARG A 44 12.91 9.40 15.00
C ARG A 44 13.06 7.92 15.38
N LEU A 45 13.06 7.03 14.39
CA LEU A 45 13.24 5.59 14.64
C LEU A 45 14.65 5.27 15.16
N LEU A 46 15.67 5.94 14.63
CA LEU A 46 17.05 5.79 15.13
C LEU A 46 17.22 6.32 16.56
N GLU A 47 16.61 7.47 16.90
CA GLU A 47 16.59 8.01 18.27
C GLU A 47 15.92 7.05 19.27
N LEU A 48 14.94 6.29 18.80
CA LEU A 48 14.27 5.25 19.58
C LEU A 48 15.04 3.91 19.59
N GLU A 49 16.20 3.86 18.97
CA GLU A 49 17.02 2.63 18.87
C GLU A 49 16.28 1.47 18.15
N VAL A 50 15.46 1.79 17.16
CA VAL A 50 14.90 0.79 16.26
C VAL A 50 16.00 0.30 15.32
N GLU A 51 16.24 -0.99 15.27
CA GLU A 51 17.17 -1.60 14.31
C GLU A 51 16.56 -1.56 12.91
N LEU A 52 17.35 -1.12 11.92
CA LEU A 52 16.88 -0.94 10.53
C LEU A 52 17.62 -1.91 9.60
N ALA A 53 16.89 -2.77 8.91
CA ALA A 53 17.40 -3.66 7.88
C ALA A 53 16.78 -3.27 6.52
N THR A 54 17.44 -2.36 5.84
CA THR A 54 17.06 -1.93 4.48
C THR A 54 17.62 -2.86 3.42
N GLN A 55 17.05 -2.84 2.21
CA GLN A 55 17.47 -3.67 1.08
C GLN A 55 17.43 -5.18 1.40
N GLN A 56 16.47 -5.58 2.25
CA GLN A 56 16.26 -6.96 2.67
C GLN A 56 14.83 -7.40 2.41
N ASN A 57 14.68 -8.59 1.87
CA ASN A 57 13.39 -9.27 1.72
C ASN A 57 13.23 -10.33 2.81
N LEU A 58 12.02 -10.50 3.30
CA LEU A 58 11.64 -11.66 4.10
C LEU A 58 11.50 -12.87 3.18
N ILE A 59 12.24 -13.94 3.45
CA ILE A 59 12.26 -15.17 2.63
C ILE A 59 11.47 -16.28 3.30
N SER A 60 11.71 -16.49 4.59
CA SER A 60 11.02 -17.54 5.33
C SER A 60 10.82 -17.15 6.78
N VAL A 61 9.85 -17.78 7.40
CA VAL A 61 9.51 -17.63 8.81
C VAL A 61 9.36 -19.00 9.42
N ASN A 62 9.99 -19.21 10.56
CA ASN A 62 9.74 -20.36 11.40
C ASN A 62 9.29 -19.91 12.80
N SER A 63 9.16 -20.84 13.75
CA SER A 63 8.57 -20.53 15.06
C SER A 63 9.37 -19.55 15.93
N LYS A 64 10.63 -19.26 15.62
CA LYS A 64 11.52 -18.43 16.44
C LYS A 64 12.44 -17.51 15.65
N GLU A 65 12.48 -17.64 14.36
CA GLU A 65 13.40 -16.89 13.51
C GLU A 65 12.76 -16.53 12.18
N VAL A 66 13.27 -15.44 11.61
CA VAL A 66 13.00 -15.03 10.25
C VAL A 66 14.28 -15.07 9.43
N GLU A 67 14.20 -15.53 8.20
CA GLU A 67 15.30 -15.48 7.25
C GLU A 67 15.09 -14.31 6.30
N LEU A 68 16.09 -13.46 6.21
CA LEU A 68 16.13 -12.32 5.30
C LEU A 68 17.13 -12.55 4.19
N ALA A 69 16.91 -11.99 3.01
CA ALA A 69 17.88 -11.98 1.92
C ALA A 69 18.08 -10.57 1.37
N CYS A 70 19.33 -10.24 1.06
CA CYS A 70 19.68 -9.02 0.39
C CYS A 70 19.07 -8.98 -1.03
N VAL A 71 18.38 -7.88 -1.37
CA VAL A 71 17.70 -7.72 -2.67
C VAL A 71 18.64 -7.75 -3.89
N PHE A 72 19.95 -7.58 -3.68
CA PHE A 72 20.93 -7.54 -4.76
C PHE A 72 21.79 -8.78 -4.90
N THR A 73 22.06 -9.48 -3.78
CA THR A 73 23.10 -10.53 -3.74
C THR A 73 22.57 -11.86 -3.27
N ASP A 74 21.31 -11.95 -2.90
CA ASP A 74 20.68 -13.14 -2.27
C ASP A 74 21.41 -13.65 -1.00
N ARG A 75 22.34 -12.84 -0.45
CA ARG A 75 23.01 -13.18 0.81
C ARG A 75 21.96 -13.22 1.93
N ARG A 76 21.90 -14.32 2.63
CA ARG A 76 20.90 -14.59 3.67
C ARG A 76 21.43 -14.32 5.07
N THR A 77 20.54 -13.88 5.92
CA THR A 77 20.76 -13.67 7.36
C THR A 77 19.54 -14.15 8.13
N SER A 78 19.77 -14.78 9.29
CA SER A 78 18.71 -15.19 10.21
C SER A 78 18.65 -14.24 11.40
N HIS A 79 17.43 -13.93 11.83
CA HIS A 79 17.17 -13.09 13.01
C HIS A 79 16.14 -13.78 13.91
N GLU A 80 16.47 -13.91 15.18
CA GLU A 80 15.52 -14.40 16.19
C GLU A 80 14.41 -13.38 16.39
N CYS A 81 13.16 -13.84 16.43
CA CYS A 81 12.02 -13.01 16.75
C CYS A 81 10.90 -13.81 17.41
N ASP A 82 10.22 -13.18 18.36
CA ASP A 82 9.05 -13.75 19.04
C ASP A 82 7.76 -13.41 18.28
N THR A 83 7.74 -12.29 17.60
CA THR A 83 6.56 -11.78 16.88
C THR A 83 6.97 -11.15 15.56
N LEU A 84 6.29 -11.51 14.49
CA LEU A 84 6.40 -10.89 13.18
C LEU A 84 5.15 -10.07 12.87
N VAL A 85 5.34 -8.79 12.59
CA VAL A 85 4.27 -7.89 12.14
C VAL A 85 4.45 -7.60 10.66
N LEU A 86 3.55 -8.13 9.83
CA LEU A 86 3.58 -7.92 8.39
C LEU A 86 2.89 -6.61 8.01
N VAL A 87 3.63 -5.73 7.35
CA VAL A 87 3.12 -4.49 6.76
C VAL A 87 3.33 -4.58 5.25
N THR A 88 2.52 -5.42 4.62
CA THR A 88 2.61 -5.78 3.21
C THR A 88 1.53 -5.06 2.38
N GLU A 89 1.05 -5.66 1.32
CA GLU A 89 -0.01 -5.11 0.50
C GLU A 89 -1.34 -5.01 1.25
N ARG A 90 -2.16 -4.07 0.83
CA ARG A 90 -3.55 -3.98 1.20
C ARG A 90 -4.36 -4.65 0.10
N LEU A 91 -5.23 -5.56 0.48
CA LEU A 91 -6.19 -6.15 -0.44
C LEU A 91 -7.41 -5.24 -0.53
N PRO A 92 -7.97 -4.99 -1.73
CA PRO A 92 -9.22 -4.28 -1.87
C PRO A 92 -10.36 -5.07 -1.20
N ASN A 93 -11.28 -4.35 -0.58
CA ASN A 93 -12.52 -4.95 -0.08
C ASN A 93 -13.60 -4.81 -1.16
N ASP A 94 -13.57 -5.70 -2.13
CA ASP A 94 -14.39 -5.67 -3.34
C ASP A 94 -15.51 -6.73 -3.35
N GLU A 95 -15.77 -7.39 -2.22
CA GLU A 95 -16.75 -8.47 -2.09
C GLU A 95 -18.14 -8.07 -2.59
N ILE A 96 -18.62 -6.87 -2.23
CA ILE A 96 -19.91 -6.35 -2.68
C ILE A 96 -19.94 -6.15 -4.18
N TYR A 97 -18.84 -5.58 -4.73
CA TYR A 97 -18.74 -5.35 -6.16
C TYR A 97 -18.77 -6.65 -6.96
N ASN A 98 -18.00 -7.65 -6.53
CA ASN A 98 -17.97 -8.97 -7.15
C ASN A 98 -19.34 -9.68 -7.05
N ALA A 99 -20.00 -9.61 -5.91
CA ALA A 99 -21.37 -10.15 -5.75
C ALA A 99 -22.39 -9.44 -6.68
N MET A 100 -22.22 -8.15 -6.94
CA MET A 100 -23.05 -7.41 -7.90
C MET A 100 -22.74 -7.82 -9.34
N LEU A 101 -21.47 -8.08 -9.68
CA LEU A 101 -21.10 -8.59 -11.00
C LEU A 101 -21.74 -9.94 -11.34
N GLU A 102 -21.87 -10.81 -10.34
CA GLU A 102 -22.51 -12.12 -10.52
C GLU A 102 -24.03 -12.03 -10.71
N ARG A 103 -24.65 -10.92 -10.34
CA ARG A 103 -26.10 -10.70 -10.32
C ARG A 103 -26.57 -9.60 -11.28
N GLN A 104 -25.88 -9.38 -12.39
CA GLN A 104 -26.16 -8.28 -13.32
C GLN A 104 -27.59 -8.28 -13.87
N GLU A 105 -28.16 -9.46 -14.16
CA GLU A 105 -29.52 -9.59 -14.66
C GLU A 105 -30.55 -9.11 -13.60
N GLU A 106 -30.41 -9.53 -12.35
CA GLU A 106 -31.26 -9.10 -11.25
C GLU A 106 -31.16 -7.60 -10.97
N LEU A 107 -29.94 -7.03 -11.09
CA LEU A 107 -29.71 -5.60 -10.93
C LEU A 107 -30.43 -4.80 -12.03
N ALA A 108 -30.40 -5.29 -13.25
CA ALA A 108 -31.12 -4.67 -14.38
C ALA A 108 -32.63 -4.69 -14.17
N GLU A 109 -33.20 -5.80 -13.66
CA GLU A 109 -34.63 -5.93 -13.34
C GLU A 109 -35.11 -4.89 -12.32
N VAL A 110 -34.27 -4.57 -11.32
CA VAL A 110 -34.57 -3.56 -10.30
C VAL A 110 -34.15 -2.14 -10.70
N GLY A 111 -33.70 -1.94 -11.96
CA GLY A 111 -33.39 -0.64 -12.54
C GLY A 111 -32.00 -0.12 -12.26
N ILE A 112 -31.08 -0.92 -11.72
CA ILE A 112 -29.66 -0.55 -11.55
C ILE A 112 -28.95 -0.78 -12.89
N LYS A 113 -28.61 0.31 -13.56
CA LYS A 113 -28.01 0.27 -14.91
C LYS A 113 -26.48 0.15 -14.87
N THR A 114 -25.85 0.73 -13.86
CA THR A 114 -24.39 0.75 -13.72
C THR A 114 -23.99 0.62 -12.27
N HIS A 115 -22.88 -0.04 -12.03
CA HIS A 115 -22.20 -0.04 -10.74
C HIS A 115 -20.70 0.02 -10.99
N ARG A 116 -19.96 0.71 -10.16
CA ARG A 116 -18.51 0.90 -10.31
C ARG A 116 -17.80 0.68 -8.97
N CYS A 117 -16.63 0.07 -9.05
CA CYS A 117 -15.71 -0.06 -7.94
C CYS A 117 -14.71 1.10 -8.00
N ILE A 118 -14.60 1.90 -6.94
CA ILE A 118 -13.75 3.10 -6.89
C ILE A 118 -13.00 3.21 -5.55
N GLY A 119 -11.93 4.03 -5.53
CA GLY A 119 -11.14 4.26 -4.32
C GLY A 119 -10.48 2.98 -3.80
N ASP A 120 -10.42 2.83 -2.49
CA ASP A 120 -9.75 1.69 -1.83
C ASP A 120 -10.44 0.34 -2.08
N CYS A 121 -11.71 0.36 -2.44
CA CYS A 121 -12.43 -0.83 -2.88
C CYS A 121 -11.89 -1.37 -4.22
N PHE A 122 -11.37 -0.50 -5.09
CA PHE A 122 -10.73 -0.86 -6.37
C PHE A 122 -9.22 -1.09 -6.21
N ALA A 123 -8.53 -0.12 -5.62
CA ALA A 123 -7.09 -0.15 -5.44
C ALA A 123 -6.68 0.62 -4.18
N PRO A 124 -6.45 -0.07 -3.05
CA PRO A 124 -6.07 0.58 -1.80
C PRO A 124 -4.83 1.44 -1.96
N GLY A 125 -4.93 2.72 -1.59
CA GLY A 125 -3.86 3.68 -1.79
C GLY A 125 -3.81 4.78 -0.74
N ILE A 126 -3.32 5.94 -1.15
CA ILE A 126 -3.35 7.16 -0.34
C ILE A 126 -4.71 7.87 -0.51
N ILE A 127 -5.06 8.72 0.45
CA ILE A 127 -6.32 9.48 0.42
C ILE A 127 -6.48 10.27 -0.89
N ALA A 128 -5.39 10.84 -1.41
CA ALA A 128 -5.43 11.57 -2.67
C ALA A 128 -5.87 10.70 -3.87
N ALA A 129 -5.44 9.43 -3.92
CA ALA A 129 -5.87 8.49 -4.96
C ALA A 129 -7.36 8.14 -4.84
N ALA A 130 -7.84 7.91 -3.62
CA ALA A 130 -9.26 7.64 -3.37
C ALA A 130 -10.14 8.84 -3.73
N VAL A 131 -9.75 10.05 -3.34
CA VAL A 131 -10.45 11.30 -3.69
C VAL A 131 -10.47 11.51 -5.21
N HIS A 132 -9.33 11.34 -5.88
CA HIS A 132 -9.25 11.45 -7.34
C HIS A 132 -10.17 10.46 -8.03
N SER A 133 -10.16 9.19 -7.60
CA SER A 133 -11.02 8.13 -8.13
C SER A 133 -12.51 8.49 -8.00
N GLY A 134 -12.93 9.02 -6.83
CA GLY A 134 -14.30 9.49 -6.59
C GLY A 134 -14.70 10.65 -7.50
N HIS A 135 -13.83 11.66 -7.63
CA HIS A 135 -14.06 12.80 -8.52
C HIS A 135 -14.15 12.37 -9.99
N LEU A 136 -13.26 11.49 -10.43
CA LEU A 136 -13.28 10.97 -11.80
C LEU A 136 -14.58 10.22 -12.08
N ALA A 137 -14.96 9.29 -11.19
CA ALA A 137 -16.20 8.53 -11.32
C ALA A 137 -17.45 9.43 -11.36
N ALA A 138 -17.48 10.50 -10.54
CA ALA A 138 -18.60 11.46 -10.54
C ALA A 138 -18.68 12.26 -11.84
N ARG A 139 -17.54 12.63 -12.42
CA ARG A 139 -17.50 13.39 -13.70
C ARG A 139 -17.87 12.54 -14.90
N GLU A 140 -17.56 11.26 -14.85
CA GLU A 140 -17.84 10.29 -15.91
C GLU A 140 -19.16 9.52 -15.68
N PHE A 141 -19.97 9.93 -14.71
CA PHE A 141 -21.12 9.15 -14.29
C PHE A 141 -22.17 9.00 -15.36
N GLU A 142 -22.35 10.05 -16.19
CA GLU A 142 -23.32 10.07 -17.31
C GLU A 142 -22.65 9.78 -18.67
N ASP A 143 -21.33 9.66 -18.70
CA ASP A 143 -20.60 9.40 -19.94
C ASP A 143 -20.79 7.95 -20.39
N GLU A 144 -21.00 7.76 -21.69
CA GLU A 144 -20.97 6.43 -22.29
C GLU A 144 -19.56 5.86 -22.17
N ILE A 145 -19.47 4.61 -21.69
CA ILE A 145 -18.18 3.89 -21.65
C ILE A 145 -17.76 3.62 -23.09
N THR A 146 -16.82 4.41 -23.59
CA THR A 146 -16.19 4.19 -24.90
C THR A 146 -14.80 3.60 -24.70
N ASP A 147 -14.38 2.70 -25.60
CA ASP A 147 -13.00 2.17 -25.63
C ASP A 147 -11.96 3.23 -26.03
N ASP A 148 -12.40 4.43 -26.37
CA ASP A 148 -11.52 5.52 -26.77
C ASP A 148 -11.16 6.40 -25.57
N VAL A 149 -9.99 7.03 -25.62
CA VAL A 149 -9.52 7.94 -24.59
C VAL A 149 -10.45 9.15 -24.52
N PRO A 150 -11.18 9.40 -23.40
CA PRO A 150 -12.25 10.39 -23.33
C PRO A 150 -11.77 11.83 -23.55
N PHE A 151 -10.46 12.08 -23.46
CA PHE A 151 -9.87 13.39 -23.84
C PHE A 151 -8.44 13.20 -24.34
N ARG A 152 -8.06 13.98 -25.33
CA ARG A 152 -6.68 14.03 -25.81
C ARG A 152 -5.87 14.96 -24.93
N ARG A 153 -4.68 14.51 -24.53
CA ARG A 153 -3.72 15.37 -23.87
C ARG A 153 -3.32 16.48 -24.83
N GLU A 154 -3.59 17.72 -24.48
CA GLU A 154 -3.07 18.87 -25.24
C GLU A 154 -1.52 18.81 -25.22
N ARG A 155 -0.91 18.77 -26.39
CA ARG A 155 0.54 18.94 -26.50
C ARG A 155 0.82 20.43 -26.59
N VAL A 156 1.61 20.95 -25.67
CA VAL A 156 2.19 22.28 -25.83
C VAL A 156 3.04 22.26 -27.10
N VAL A 157 2.59 22.97 -28.13
CA VAL A 157 3.40 23.17 -29.34
C VAL A 157 4.35 24.32 -28.99
N VAL A 158 5.64 24.01 -28.86
CA VAL A 158 6.71 25.00 -28.65
C VAL A 158 7.17 25.49 -30.00
#